data_3b0bf5e7d713ae651542d9cc95b71657
#
_entry.id   3b0bf5e7d713ae651542d9cc95b71657
#
_cell.length_a   1.000
_cell.length_b   1.000
_cell.length_c   1.000
_cell.angle_alpha   90.00
_cell.angle_beta   90.00
_cell.angle_gamma   90.00
#
_symmetry.space_group_name_H-M   'P 1'
#
loop_
_entity.id
_entity.type
_entity.pdbx_description
1 polymer ?
#
loop_
_entity_poly.entity_id
_entity_poly.type
_entity_poly.pdbx_seq_one_letter_code
_entity_poly.pdbx_strand_id
1 'polypeptide(L)'
;MHGKGKFSIRSANGFSQSHRFTQEGEALWGSLQNLELHERFEMLLWKIANDILLTGARMNQKCEMETTWCPLCETEKETCLHLFKNCSVAKAAWFSSGWGFFIESLNANNSFDLIKSIVSPPAHVLREQVTKEQFVLMAAKIMDHIWSLRNQVVCENKKINFQAIPFQNFSEI
;
A
#
# COMPACT_ATOMS: atom_id res chain seq x y z
N MET A 1 -0.01 18.58 37.04
CA MET A 1 0.94 18.21 35.94
C MET A 1 0.25 17.20 35.04
N HIS A 2 -0.28 17.65 33.90
CA HIS A 2 -0.98 16.77 32.95
C HIS A 2 0.05 16.27 31.96
N GLY A 3 0.45 15.01 32.09
CA GLY A 3 1.27 14.33 31.08
C GLY A 3 0.46 14.19 29.81
N LYS A 4 0.87 14.90 28.74
CA LYS A 4 0.38 14.67 27.39
C LYS A 4 0.81 13.25 26.97
N GLY A 5 -0.08 12.29 27.13
CA GLY A 5 0.10 10.94 26.60
C GLY A 5 0.23 11.07 25.09
N LYS A 6 1.40 10.80 24.53
CA LYS A 6 1.57 10.65 23.09
C LYS A 6 0.73 9.45 22.69
N PHE A 7 -0.34 9.71 21.94
CA PHE A 7 -1.16 8.68 21.33
C PHE A 7 -0.27 7.99 20.29
N SER A 8 0.27 6.83 20.65
CA SER A 8 1.07 6.07 19.73
C SER A 8 0.17 5.02 19.07
N ILE A 9 0.39 4.77 17.79
CA ILE A 9 -0.24 3.67 17.04
C ILE A 9 -0.11 2.34 17.79
N ARG A 10 0.97 2.16 18.54
CA ARG A 10 1.21 1.03 19.42
C ARG A 10 0.18 0.92 20.54
N SER A 11 -0.26 2.04 21.12
CA SER A 11 -1.29 2.05 22.19
C SER A 11 -2.70 1.81 21.65
N ALA A 12 -3.02 2.30 20.44
CA ALA A 12 -4.31 2.06 19.81
C ALA A 12 -4.50 0.61 19.34
N ASN A 13 -3.43 -0.05 18.91
CA ASN A 13 -3.46 -1.44 18.44
C ASN A 13 -3.29 -2.48 19.55
N GLY A 14 -2.70 -2.14 20.67
CA GLY A 14 -2.57 -3.05 21.81
C GLY A 14 -3.90 -3.55 22.39
N PHE A 15 -4.98 -2.81 22.19
CA PHE A 15 -6.32 -3.19 22.66
C PHE A 15 -7.10 -4.09 21.70
N SER A 16 -6.76 -4.12 20.41
CA SER A 16 -7.60 -4.81 19.40
C SER A 16 -7.00 -6.08 18.80
N GLN A 17 -5.70 -6.37 18.99
CA GLN A 17 -5.04 -7.42 18.20
C GLN A 17 -3.93 -8.18 18.94
N SER A 18 -4.10 -8.57 20.17
CA SER A 18 -3.13 -9.38 20.94
C SER A 18 -2.73 -10.72 20.26
N HIS A 19 -3.42 -11.15 19.21
CA HIS A 19 -3.15 -12.40 18.48
C HIS A 19 -2.55 -12.25 17.07
N ARG A 20 -2.28 -11.02 16.58
CA ARG A 20 -1.78 -10.79 15.22
C ARG A 20 -0.36 -10.25 15.11
N PHE A 21 0.28 -9.91 16.23
CA PHE A 21 1.70 -9.53 16.20
C PHE A 21 2.56 -10.80 16.20
N THR A 22 2.84 -11.30 15.00
CA THR A 22 3.94 -12.24 14.84
C THR A 22 5.25 -11.49 14.99
N GLN A 23 6.32 -12.17 15.40
CA GLN A 23 7.67 -11.60 15.47
C GLN A 23 8.09 -10.90 14.16
N GLU A 24 7.65 -11.45 13.02
CA GLU A 24 7.88 -10.84 11.69
C GLU A 24 7.12 -9.53 11.50
N GLY A 25 5.89 -9.42 12.01
CA GLY A 25 5.10 -8.19 11.95
C GLY A 25 5.72 -7.06 12.78
N GLU A 26 6.26 -7.38 13.95
CA GLU A 26 6.99 -6.42 14.80
C GLU A 26 8.29 -5.95 14.12
N ALA A 27 9.03 -6.86 13.50
CA ALA A 27 10.25 -6.54 12.76
C ALA A 27 9.96 -5.65 11.55
N LEU A 28 8.89 -5.93 10.80
CA LEU A 28 8.47 -5.10 9.68
C LEU A 28 8.06 -3.69 10.15
N TRP A 29 7.31 -3.61 11.25
CA TRP A 29 6.91 -2.33 11.83
C TRP A 29 8.13 -1.50 12.28
N GLY A 30 9.07 -2.12 12.98
CA GLY A 30 10.34 -1.46 13.36
C GLY A 30 11.11 -0.96 12.13
N SER A 31 11.12 -1.73 11.06
CA SER A 31 11.76 -1.34 9.81
C SER A 31 11.08 -0.13 9.14
N LEU A 32 9.74 -0.07 9.16
CA LEU A 32 8.98 1.07 8.65
C LEU A 32 9.27 2.35 9.45
N GLN A 33 9.29 2.27 10.77
CA GLN A 33 9.56 3.42 11.65
C GLN A 33 10.98 4.00 11.46
N ASN A 34 11.94 3.18 11.06
CA ASN A 34 13.31 3.61 10.82
C ASN A 34 13.52 4.28 9.44
N LEU A 35 12.50 4.31 8.57
CA LEU A 35 12.61 4.88 7.22
C LEU A 35 12.31 6.39 7.15
N GLU A 36 12.01 7.03 8.29
CA GLU A 36 11.68 8.47 8.36
C GLU A 36 10.58 8.90 7.37
N LEU A 37 9.66 7.99 7.06
CA LEU A 37 8.51 8.28 6.21
C LEU A 37 7.50 9.17 6.96
N HIS A 38 6.70 9.92 6.21
CA HIS A 38 5.56 10.60 6.79
C HIS A 38 4.57 9.56 7.37
N GLU A 39 4.03 9.80 8.58
CA GLU A 39 3.13 8.90 9.32
C GLU A 39 1.98 8.32 8.47
N ARG A 40 1.47 9.10 7.51
CA ARG A 40 0.43 8.66 6.57
C ARG A 40 0.88 7.45 5.74
N PHE A 41 2.12 7.48 5.25
CA PHE A 41 2.68 6.41 4.43
C PHE A 41 3.01 5.18 5.27
N GLU A 42 3.62 5.37 6.43
CA GLU A 42 3.88 4.27 7.38
C GLU A 42 2.58 3.53 7.71
N MET A 43 1.54 4.30 8.05
CA MET A 43 0.24 3.74 8.39
C MET A 43 -0.42 3.03 7.21
N LEU A 44 -0.30 3.57 5.99
CA LEU A 44 -0.83 2.93 4.80
C LEU A 44 -0.14 1.60 4.53
N LEU A 45 1.20 1.58 4.49
CA LEU A 45 1.99 0.37 4.27
C LEU A 45 1.71 -0.69 5.34
N TRP A 46 1.61 -0.28 6.60
CA TRP A 46 1.25 -1.18 7.69
C TRP A 46 -0.16 -1.77 7.51
N LYS A 47 -1.14 -0.95 7.13
CA LYS A 47 -2.51 -1.43 6.88
C LYS A 47 -2.57 -2.40 5.70
N ILE A 48 -1.79 -2.17 4.65
CA ILE A 48 -1.67 -3.09 3.51
C ILE A 48 -1.05 -4.40 3.96
N ALA A 49 0.08 -4.36 4.68
CA ALA A 49 0.76 -5.55 5.17
C ALA A 49 -0.15 -6.46 6.01
N ASN A 50 -1.00 -5.85 6.83
CA ASN A 50 -1.93 -6.58 7.70
C ASN A 50 -3.28 -6.89 7.05
N ASP A 51 -3.45 -6.56 5.76
CA ASP A 51 -4.69 -6.77 5.00
C ASP A 51 -5.93 -6.21 5.70
N ILE A 52 -5.82 -5.01 6.30
CA ILE A 52 -6.90 -4.37 7.07
C ILE A 52 -7.55 -3.17 6.39
N LEU A 53 -7.12 -2.84 5.16
CA LEU A 53 -7.81 -1.84 4.36
C LEU A 53 -9.23 -2.31 4.01
N LEU A 54 -10.15 -1.37 3.92
CA LEU A 54 -11.54 -1.64 3.56
C LEU A 54 -11.68 -1.85 2.04
N THR A 55 -11.09 -2.91 1.54
CA THR A 55 -11.28 -3.41 0.17
C THR A 55 -12.62 -4.13 0.05
N GLY A 56 -13.12 -4.33 -1.17
CA GLY A 56 -14.36 -5.06 -1.41
C GLY A 56 -14.36 -6.46 -0.79
N ALA A 57 -13.24 -7.20 -0.93
CA ALA A 57 -13.10 -8.50 -0.28
C ALA A 57 -13.18 -8.43 1.24
N ARG A 58 -12.61 -7.39 1.85
CA ARG A 58 -12.65 -7.19 3.30
C ARG A 58 -14.01 -6.74 3.80
N MET A 59 -14.68 -5.88 3.03
CA MET A 59 -16.04 -5.44 3.37
C MET A 59 -17.04 -6.58 3.27
N ASN A 60 -16.90 -7.44 2.27
CA ASN A 60 -17.79 -8.59 2.10
C ASN A 60 -17.70 -9.63 3.23
N GLN A 61 -16.59 -9.66 3.97
CA GLN A 61 -16.47 -10.48 5.19
C GLN A 61 -17.34 -9.97 6.34
N LYS A 62 -17.74 -8.69 6.31
CA LYS A 62 -18.51 -8.04 7.38
C LYS A 62 -19.97 -7.77 6.99
N CYS A 63 -20.20 -7.51 5.71
CA CYS A 63 -21.51 -7.18 5.15
C CYS A 63 -21.62 -7.88 3.80
N GLU A 64 -22.73 -8.54 3.53
CA GLU A 64 -23.00 -9.08 2.19
C GLU A 64 -23.04 -7.94 1.17
N MET A 65 -22.10 -7.96 0.25
CA MET A 65 -22.02 -6.98 -0.83
C MET A 65 -22.40 -7.64 -2.16
N GLU A 66 -23.13 -6.90 -3.00
CA GLU A 66 -23.52 -7.39 -4.32
C GLU A 66 -22.31 -7.68 -5.21
N THR A 67 -21.23 -6.89 -5.09
CA THR A 67 -20.02 -7.11 -5.85
C THR A 67 -18.77 -6.90 -4.99
N THR A 68 -17.75 -7.72 -5.24
CA THR A 68 -16.41 -7.59 -4.63
C THR A 68 -15.33 -7.32 -5.67
N TRP A 69 -15.75 -6.97 -6.90
CA TRP A 69 -14.84 -6.68 -8.00
C TRP A 69 -14.02 -5.43 -7.73
N CYS A 70 -12.78 -5.42 -8.22
CA CYS A 70 -11.91 -4.26 -8.11
C CYS A 70 -12.54 -3.08 -8.88
N PRO A 71 -12.81 -1.93 -8.23
CA PRO A 71 -13.46 -0.80 -8.88
C PRO A 71 -12.55 -0.10 -9.91
N LEU A 72 -11.25 -0.40 -9.91
CA LEU A 72 -10.30 0.20 -10.87
C LEU A 72 -10.23 -0.57 -12.17
N CYS A 73 -10.19 -1.90 -12.15
CA CYS A 73 -10.04 -2.71 -13.37
C CYS A 73 -11.28 -3.53 -13.73
N GLU A 74 -12.21 -3.74 -12.78
CA GLU A 74 -13.46 -4.48 -12.94
C GLU A 74 -13.26 -5.96 -13.40
N THR A 75 -12.04 -6.52 -13.27
CA THR A 75 -11.71 -7.85 -13.80
C THR A 75 -11.55 -8.93 -12.72
N GLU A 76 -11.13 -8.55 -11.53
CA GLU A 76 -10.85 -9.48 -10.44
C GLU A 76 -11.38 -8.96 -9.10
N LYS A 77 -11.43 -9.85 -8.10
CA LYS A 77 -11.82 -9.47 -6.74
C LYS A 77 -10.84 -8.47 -6.14
N GLU A 78 -11.37 -7.45 -5.47
CA GLU A 78 -10.59 -6.42 -4.80
C GLU A 78 -10.00 -6.94 -3.49
N THR A 79 -8.83 -7.56 -3.56
CA THR A 79 -7.95 -7.82 -2.40
C THR A 79 -6.88 -6.74 -2.31
N CYS A 80 -6.19 -6.60 -1.16
CA CYS A 80 -5.06 -5.68 -1.08
C CYS A 80 -3.96 -6.06 -2.09
N LEU A 81 -3.62 -7.35 -2.19
CA LEU A 81 -2.61 -7.79 -3.14
C LEU A 81 -3.01 -7.48 -4.59
N HIS A 82 -4.28 -7.74 -4.97
CA HIS A 82 -4.76 -7.38 -6.29
C HIS A 82 -4.65 -5.87 -6.51
N LEU A 83 -5.21 -5.07 -5.62
CA LEU A 83 -5.31 -3.62 -5.77
C LEU A 83 -3.94 -2.95 -5.95
N PHE A 84 -2.91 -3.38 -5.23
CA PHE A 84 -1.60 -2.73 -5.23
C PHE A 84 -0.55 -3.38 -6.14
N LYS A 85 -0.75 -4.64 -6.55
CA LYS A 85 0.21 -5.38 -7.37
C LYS A 85 -0.38 -5.91 -8.68
N ASN A 86 -1.52 -6.63 -8.62
CA ASN A 86 -2.00 -7.41 -9.75
C ASN A 86 -2.95 -6.63 -10.66
N CYS A 87 -3.61 -5.59 -10.16
CA CYS A 87 -4.52 -4.74 -10.92
C CYS A 87 -3.80 -4.08 -12.10
N SER A 88 -4.42 -4.09 -13.28
CA SER A 88 -3.85 -3.47 -14.50
C SER A 88 -3.60 -1.97 -14.32
N VAL A 89 -4.46 -1.27 -13.58
CA VAL A 89 -4.27 0.15 -13.22
C VAL A 89 -3.08 0.35 -12.31
N ALA A 90 -2.93 -0.51 -11.30
CA ALA A 90 -1.77 -0.46 -10.42
C ALA A 90 -0.47 -0.69 -11.19
N LYS A 91 -0.42 -1.71 -12.07
CA LYS A 91 0.76 -1.98 -12.92
C LYS A 91 1.12 -0.79 -13.79
N ALA A 92 0.11 -0.15 -14.41
CA ALA A 92 0.33 1.07 -15.17
C ALA A 92 0.88 2.21 -14.30
N ALA A 93 0.36 2.38 -13.06
CA ALA A 93 0.85 3.36 -12.10
C ALA A 93 2.33 3.14 -11.74
N TRP A 94 2.69 1.91 -11.44
CA TRP A 94 4.07 1.55 -11.13
C TRP A 94 5.02 1.81 -12.30
N PHE A 95 4.62 1.41 -13.52
CA PHE A 95 5.44 1.61 -14.71
C PHE A 95 5.62 3.08 -15.06
N SER A 96 4.55 3.88 -14.95
CA SER A 96 4.56 5.32 -15.30
C SER A 96 5.11 6.25 -14.22
N SER A 97 5.59 5.70 -13.10
CA SER A 97 6.14 6.47 -11.96
C SER A 97 7.45 7.24 -12.26
N GLY A 98 7.90 7.27 -13.50
CA GLY A 98 9.18 7.86 -13.92
C GLY A 98 10.39 6.93 -13.78
N TRP A 99 10.26 5.86 -12.99
CA TRP A 99 11.32 4.85 -12.84
C TRP A 99 11.09 3.61 -13.72
N GLY A 100 9.95 3.52 -14.41
CA GLY A 100 9.61 2.37 -15.25
C GLY A 100 9.69 1.04 -14.49
N PHE A 101 9.18 1.03 -13.25
CA PHE A 101 9.27 -0.12 -12.38
C PHE A 101 8.15 -1.12 -12.65
N PHE A 102 8.52 -2.37 -12.89
CA PHE A 102 7.58 -3.46 -13.03
C PHE A 102 7.33 -4.11 -11.68
N ILE A 103 6.17 -3.85 -11.09
CA ILE A 103 5.80 -4.38 -9.76
C ILE A 103 5.78 -5.91 -9.72
N GLU A 104 5.62 -6.57 -10.87
CA GLU A 104 5.69 -8.02 -11.00
C GLU A 104 7.08 -8.59 -10.65
N SER A 105 8.14 -7.79 -10.74
CA SER A 105 9.49 -8.19 -10.35
C SER A 105 9.62 -8.48 -8.85
N LEU A 106 8.70 -7.95 -8.03
CA LEU A 106 8.61 -8.31 -6.62
C LEU A 106 7.86 -9.65 -6.49
N ASN A 107 8.56 -10.66 -5.99
CA ASN A 107 7.96 -11.95 -5.70
C ASN A 107 7.16 -11.87 -4.38
N ALA A 108 5.86 -11.64 -4.47
CA ALA A 108 4.97 -11.53 -3.32
C ALA A 108 3.67 -12.29 -3.58
N ASN A 109 3.33 -13.22 -2.68
CA ASN A 109 2.15 -14.05 -2.76
C ASN A 109 0.98 -13.53 -1.89
N ASN A 110 1.25 -12.60 -1.00
CA ASN A 110 0.28 -11.95 -0.14
C ASN A 110 0.70 -10.50 0.11
N SER A 111 -0.16 -9.73 0.79
CA SER A 111 0.06 -8.31 1.07
C SER A 111 1.25 -8.08 2.01
N PHE A 112 1.48 -8.99 2.95
CA PHE A 112 2.62 -8.90 3.86
C PHE A 112 3.95 -9.05 3.12
N ASP A 113 4.07 -10.07 2.26
CA ASP A 113 5.26 -10.30 1.43
C ASP A 113 5.53 -9.11 0.50
N LEU A 114 4.45 -8.50 -0.05
CA LEU A 114 4.58 -7.32 -0.88
C LEU A 114 5.24 -6.16 -0.13
N ILE A 115 4.74 -5.83 1.05
CA ILE A 115 5.30 -4.73 1.85
C ILE A 115 6.71 -5.07 2.35
N LYS A 116 6.95 -6.32 2.77
CA LYS A 116 8.28 -6.79 3.15
C LYS A 116 9.29 -6.60 2.02
N SER A 117 8.90 -6.94 0.77
CA SER A 117 9.75 -6.78 -0.41
C SER A 117 9.95 -5.30 -0.81
N ILE A 118 9.01 -4.43 -0.48
CA ILE A 118 9.17 -2.98 -0.68
C ILE A 118 10.12 -2.40 0.37
N VAL A 119 9.92 -2.72 1.65
CA VAL A 119 10.74 -2.21 2.76
C VAL A 119 12.17 -2.77 2.73
N SER A 120 12.34 -3.97 2.20
CA SER A 120 13.64 -4.63 2.03
C SER A 120 13.77 -5.16 0.59
N PRO A 121 13.95 -4.25 -0.38
CA PRO A 121 13.95 -4.63 -1.79
C PRO A 121 15.13 -5.55 -2.11
N PRO A 122 14.90 -6.59 -2.94
CA PRO A 122 15.98 -7.41 -3.45
C PRO A 122 16.98 -6.57 -4.25
N ALA A 123 18.26 -6.95 -4.24
CA ALA A 123 19.32 -6.17 -4.90
C ALA A 123 19.06 -5.92 -6.39
N HIS A 124 18.42 -6.85 -7.10
CA HIS A 124 18.11 -6.71 -8.53
C HIS A 124 17.01 -5.66 -8.82
N VAL A 125 16.29 -5.23 -7.80
CA VAL A 125 15.21 -4.21 -7.90
C VAL A 125 15.78 -2.80 -7.81
N LEU A 126 16.83 -2.62 -6.99
CA LEU A 126 17.48 -1.33 -6.81
C LEU A 126 18.40 -1.06 -8.00
N ARG A 127 18.15 0.04 -8.71
CA ARG A 127 19.07 0.53 -9.73
C ARG A 127 20.26 1.22 -9.04
N GLU A 128 21.42 1.26 -9.68
CA GLU A 128 22.67 1.82 -9.13
C GLU A 128 22.54 3.25 -8.55
N GLN A 129 21.57 4.03 -9.03
CA GLN A 129 21.38 5.43 -8.64
C GLN A 129 20.23 5.64 -7.65
N VAL A 130 19.56 4.56 -7.18
CA VAL A 130 18.37 4.64 -6.33
C VAL A 130 18.68 4.05 -4.97
N THR A 131 18.55 4.86 -3.91
CA THR A 131 18.69 4.37 -2.56
C THR A 131 17.43 3.58 -2.14
N LYS A 132 17.58 2.75 -1.13
CA LYS A 132 16.47 2.00 -0.54
C LYS A 132 15.35 2.94 -0.06
N GLU A 133 15.72 4.03 0.60
CA GLU A 133 14.80 5.03 1.15
C GLU A 133 14.00 5.71 0.04
N GLN A 134 14.66 6.09 -1.05
CA GLN A 134 14.00 6.67 -2.23
C GLN A 134 13.03 5.67 -2.86
N PHE A 135 13.42 4.41 -2.98
CA PHE A 135 12.54 3.36 -3.51
C PHE A 135 11.30 3.18 -2.63
N VAL A 136 11.46 3.09 -1.30
CA VAL A 136 10.34 2.91 -0.38
C VAL A 136 9.41 4.13 -0.40
N LEU A 137 9.96 5.34 -0.43
CA LEU A 137 9.16 6.57 -0.50
C LEU A 137 8.36 6.64 -1.80
N MET A 138 8.97 6.31 -2.95
CA MET A 138 8.28 6.22 -4.23
C MET A 138 7.16 5.19 -4.16
N ALA A 139 7.45 3.99 -3.68
CA ALA A 139 6.46 2.92 -3.54
C ALA A 139 5.28 3.36 -2.67
N ALA A 140 5.55 4.01 -1.55
CA ALA A 140 4.51 4.53 -0.65
C ALA A 140 3.63 5.59 -1.33
N LYS A 141 4.22 6.51 -2.09
CA LYS A 141 3.49 7.53 -2.87
C LYS A 141 2.60 6.90 -3.93
N ILE A 142 3.12 5.90 -4.67
CA ILE A 142 2.33 5.18 -5.70
C ILE A 142 1.15 4.45 -5.05
N MET A 143 1.38 3.74 -3.95
CA MET A 143 0.32 3.03 -3.24
C MET A 143 -0.73 3.98 -2.67
N ASP A 144 -0.32 5.12 -2.11
CA ASP A 144 -1.24 6.15 -1.64
C ASP A 144 -2.07 6.73 -2.78
N HIS A 145 -1.47 6.94 -3.94
CA HIS A 145 -2.18 7.39 -5.13
C HIS A 145 -3.20 6.34 -5.63
N ILE A 146 -2.82 5.07 -5.72
CA ILE A 146 -3.73 3.98 -6.09
C ILE A 146 -4.92 3.92 -5.11
N TRP A 147 -4.66 4.02 -3.80
CA TRP A 147 -5.69 4.02 -2.77
C TRP A 147 -6.62 5.24 -2.89
N SER A 148 -6.07 6.41 -3.19
CA SER A 148 -6.83 7.64 -3.42
C SER A 148 -7.73 7.52 -4.64
N LEU A 149 -7.21 7.02 -5.78
CA LEU A 149 -8.00 6.77 -6.99
C LEU A 149 -9.15 5.79 -6.73
N ARG A 150 -8.85 4.68 -6.05
CA ARG A 150 -9.88 3.70 -5.67
C ARG A 150 -11.00 4.34 -4.85
N ASN A 151 -10.65 5.17 -3.86
CA ASN A 151 -11.63 5.83 -3.03
C ASN A 151 -12.45 6.86 -3.80
N GLN A 152 -11.87 7.58 -4.74
CA GLN A 152 -12.62 8.49 -5.63
C GLN A 152 -13.65 7.73 -6.46
N VAL A 153 -13.30 6.57 -7.01
CA VAL A 153 -14.26 5.74 -7.78
C VAL A 153 -15.40 5.28 -6.90
N VAL A 154 -15.10 4.76 -5.72
CA VAL A 154 -16.12 4.19 -4.82
C VAL A 154 -17.01 5.25 -4.17
N CYS A 155 -16.42 6.37 -3.71
CA CYS A 155 -17.14 7.38 -2.96
C CYS A 155 -17.81 8.44 -3.85
N GLU A 156 -17.20 8.76 -5.00
CA GLU A 156 -17.64 9.84 -5.87
C GLU A 156 -18.29 9.32 -7.16
N ASN A 157 -18.40 7.99 -7.32
CA ASN A 157 -18.93 7.34 -8.53
C ASN A 157 -18.26 7.82 -9.82
N LYS A 158 -16.99 8.22 -9.74
CA LYS A 158 -16.21 8.71 -10.87
C LYS A 158 -15.73 7.55 -11.73
N LYS A 159 -16.07 7.57 -13.01
CA LYS A 159 -15.39 6.72 -14.01
C LYS A 159 -13.97 7.25 -14.21
N ILE A 160 -12.97 6.41 -14.00
CA ILE A 160 -11.58 6.79 -14.26
C ILE A 160 -11.36 6.83 -15.76
N ASN A 161 -10.96 7.98 -16.28
CA ASN A 161 -10.37 8.05 -17.63
C ASN A 161 -8.88 7.67 -17.49
N PHE A 162 -8.54 6.43 -17.83
CA PHE A 162 -7.17 5.90 -17.73
C PHE A 162 -6.14 6.70 -18.55
N GLN A 163 -6.57 7.41 -19.60
CA GLN A 163 -5.70 8.25 -20.42
C GLN A 163 -5.37 9.60 -19.75
N ALA A 164 -6.14 9.99 -18.74
CA ALA A 164 -6.01 11.27 -18.04
C ALA A 164 -5.46 11.12 -16.62
N ILE A 165 -4.96 9.95 -16.22
CA ILE A 165 -4.30 9.83 -14.92
C ILE A 165 -2.95 10.54 -15.05
N PRO A 166 -2.80 11.77 -14.51
CA PRO A 166 -1.50 12.39 -14.44
C PRO A 166 -0.70 11.63 -13.39
N PHE A 167 0.02 10.62 -13.81
CA PHE A 167 1.13 10.11 -13.02
C PHE A 167 2.18 11.22 -13.06
N GLN A 168 1.99 12.24 -12.19
CA GLN A 168 2.95 13.31 -12.02
C GLN A 168 4.31 12.67 -11.74
N ASN A 169 5.33 13.13 -12.45
CA ASN A 169 6.69 12.72 -12.24
C ASN A 169 7.01 12.75 -10.74
N PHE A 170 7.05 11.56 -10.10
CA PHE A 170 7.52 11.40 -8.73
C PHE A 170 9.04 11.61 -8.62
N SER A 171 9.66 12.11 -9.69
CA SER A 171 11.10 12.32 -9.86
C SER A 171 11.63 13.61 -9.24
N GLU A 172 10.77 14.47 -8.67
CA GLU A 172 11.22 15.63 -7.89
C GLU A 172 11.38 15.22 -6.43
N ILE A 173 12.51 14.58 -6.12
CA ILE A 173 13.07 14.45 -4.77
C ILE A 173 14.55 14.80 -4.86
#